data_b60d81c2519e29338ea8623312716933
#
_entry.id   b60d81c2519e29338ea8623312716933
#
_cell.length_a   1.000
_cell.length_b   1.000
_cell.length_c   1.000
_cell.angle_alpha   90.00
_cell.angle_beta   90.00
_cell.angle_gamma   90.00
#
_symmetry.space_group_name_H-M   'P 1'
#
loop_
_entity.id
_entity.type
_entity.pdbx_description
1 polymer ?
#
loop_
_entity_poly.entity_id
_entity_poly.type
_entity_poly.pdbx_seq_one_letter_code
_entity_poly.pdbx_strand_id
1 'polypeptide(L)'
;MPTDPQPVPGEPTTIPRERAERIARAHACVRCKEYTYRRVVVKPATPSLQEALGEVWHALLVCGVCGTTQELGIDADGDVVYSG
;
A
#
# COMPACT_ATOMS: atom_id res chain seq x y z
N MET A 1 -16.61 -18.51 15.55
CA MET A 1 -16.25 -18.41 14.12
C MET A 1 -15.64 -17.06 13.86
N PRO A 2 -14.49 -17.02 13.21
CA PRO A 2 -13.95 -15.74 12.81
C PRO A 2 -14.91 -15.10 11.79
N THR A 3 -15.34 -13.91 12.10
CA THR A 3 -16.15 -13.12 11.19
C THR A 3 -15.21 -12.38 10.26
N ASP A 4 -15.38 -12.54 8.96
CA ASP A 4 -14.58 -11.76 8.02
C ASP A 4 -14.85 -10.28 8.29
N PRO A 5 -13.78 -9.45 8.32
CA PRO A 5 -13.98 -8.02 8.53
C PRO A 5 -14.86 -7.46 7.41
N GLN A 6 -15.90 -6.75 7.81
CA GLN A 6 -16.77 -6.07 6.86
C GLN A 6 -16.05 -4.87 6.28
N PRO A 7 -16.08 -4.68 4.95
CA PRO A 7 -15.47 -3.49 4.38
C PRO A 7 -16.24 -2.25 4.84
N VAL A 8 -15.49 -1.21 5.23
CA VAL A 8 -16.09 0.07 5.56
C VAL A 8 -16.40 0.85 4.28
N PRO A 9 -17.38 1.77 4.31
CA PRO A 9 -17.69 2.59 3.13
C PRO A 9 -16.46 3.31 2.62
N GLY A 10 -16.21 3.21 1.31
CA GLY A 10 -15.05 3.83 0.66
C GLY A 10 -13.79 2.98 0.63
N GLU A 11 -13.74 1.86 1.35
CA GLU A 11 -12.60 0.96 1.28
C GLU A 11 -12.78 -0.09 0.18
N PRO A 12 -11.67 -0.48 -0.51
CA PRO A 12 -11.71 -1.58 -1.47
C PRO A 12 -12.08 -2.89 -0.80
N THR A 13 -12.78 -3.76 -1.54
CA THR A 13 -13.25 -5.05 -1.02
C THR A 13 -12.39 -6.23 -1.45
N THR A 14 -11.40 -6.02 -2.32
CA THR A 14 -10.62 -7.10 -2.94
C THR A 14 -9.55 -7.68 -2.03
N ILE A 15 -8.65 -6.84 -1.52
CA ILE A 15 -7.66 -7.28 -0.54
C ILE A 15 -7.78 -6.40 0.71
N PRO A 16 -7.56 -6.96 1.91
CA PRO A 16 -7.64 -6.17 3.13
C PRO A 16 -6.45 -5.22 3.27
N ARG A 17 -6.65 -4.14 4.04
CA ARG A 17 -5.60 -3.15 4.30
C ARG A 17 -4.34 -3.79 4.88
N GLU A 18 -4.48 -4.75 5.78
CA GLU A 18 -3.35 -5.44 6.40
C GLU A 18 -2.48 -6.16 5.39
N ARG A 19 -3.10 -6.75 4.38
CA ARG A 19 -2.36 -7.41 3.31
C ARG A 19 -1.63 -6.39 2.45
N ALA A 20 -2.28 -5.27 2.14
CA ALA A 20 -1.65 -4.18 1.41
C ALA A 20 -0.46 -3.62 2.18
N GLU A 21 -0.56 -3.48 3.51
CA GLU A 21 0.54 -3.05 4.34
C GLU A 21 1.72 -4.04 4.30
N ARG A 22 1.45 -5.34 4.36
CA ARG A 22 2.50 -6.35 4.25
C ARG A 22 3.19 -6.32 2.89
N ILE A 23 2.42 -6.12 1.82
CA ILE A 23 2.96 -5.98 0.48
C ILE A 23 3.88 -4.76 0.41
N ALA A 24 3.44 -3.64 0.95
CA ALA A 24 4.23 -2.41 0.98
C ALA A 24 5.53 -2.61 1.78
N ARG A 25 5.46 -3.24 2.95
CA ARG A 25 6.63 -3.48 3.79
C ARG A 25 7.61 -4.47 3.18
N ALA A 26 7.16 -5.33 2.29
CA ALA A 26 8.01 -6.28 1.58
C ALA A 26 8.77 -5.63 0.40
N HIS A 27 8.45 -4.37 0.09
CA HIS A 27 9.10 -3.64 -0.99
C HIS A 27 10.29 -2.86 -0.41
N ALA A 28 11.48 -3.07 -0.99
CA ALA A 28 12.69 -2.40 -0.51
C ALA A 28 12.64 -0.89 -0.77
N CYS A 29 13.30 -0.12 0.10
CA CYS A 29 13.49 1.30 -0.14
C CYS A 29 14.18 1.51 -1.49
N VAL A 30 13.63 2.38 -2.33
CA VAL A 30 14.17 2.62 -3.68
C VAL A 30 15.56 3.26 -3.65
N ARG A 31 15.94 3.86 -2.53
CA ARG A 31 17.21 4.58 -2.39
C ARG A 31 18.30 3.73 -1.73
N CYS A 32 18.03 3.18 -0.54
CA CYS A 32 19.04 2.43 0.21
C CYS A 32 18.85 0.92 0.18
N LYS A 33 17.76 0.44 -0.41
CA LYS A 33 17.42 -0.98 -0.55
C LYS A 33 17.16 -1.72 0.76
N GLU A 34 16.92 -0.96 1.83
CA GLU A 34 16.57 -1.54 3.13
C GLU A 34 15.07 -1.77 3.24
N TYR A 35 14.67 -2.68 4.12
CA TYR A 35 13.27 -3.03 4.34
C TYR A 35 12.72 -2.47 5.64
N THR A 36 13.51 -1.68 6.37
CA THR A 36 13.11 -1.13 7.65
C THR A 36 12.40 0.20 7.46
N TYR A 37 11.09 0.19 7.70
CA TYR A 37 10.28 1.40 7.58
C TYR A 37 9.86 1.87 8.97
N ARG A 38 10.06 3.16 9.25
CA ARG A 38 9.60 3.75 10.51
C ARG A 38 8.14 4.18 10.45
N ARG A 39 7.59 4.32 9.23
CA ARG A 39 6.20 4.69 9.04
C ARG A 39 5.69 4.07 7.74
N VAL A 40 4.51 3.45 7.84
CA VAL A 40 3.77 2.94 6.69
C VAL A 40 2.32 3.36 6.86
N VAL A 41 1.80 4.11 5.91
CA VAL A 41 0.40 4.55 5.91
C VAL A 41 -0.26 4.01 4.65
N VAL A 42 -1.32 3.22 4.82
CA VAL A 42 -2.06 2.63 3.71
C VAL A 42 -3.46 3.23 3.70
N LYS A 43 -3.84 3.81 2.56
CA LYS A 43 -5.15 4.44 2.37
C LYS A 43 -5.81 3.89 1.12
N PRO A 44 -7.16 3.92 1.03
CA PRO A 44 -7.83 3.62 -0.23
C PRO A 44 -7.34 4.56 -1.31
N ALA A 45 -7.12 4.03 -2.52
CA ALA A 45 -6.72 4.85 -3.66
C ALA A 45 -7.82 5.84 -4.02
N THR A 46 -7.42 7.02 -4.48
CA THR A 46 -8.41 8.01 -4.96
C THR A 46 -9.08 7.49 -6.23
N PRO A 47 -10.29 7.98 -6.58
CA PRO A 47 -10.94 7.58 -7.82
C PRO A 47 -10.06 7.79 -9.06
N SER A 48 -9.27 8.86 -9.08
CA SER A 48 -8.35 9.13 -10.19
C SER A 48 -7.27 8.08 -10.32
N LEU A 49 -6.70 7.63 -9.21
CA LEU A 49 -5.67 6.60 -9.19
C LEU A 49 -6.25 5.22 -9.54
N GLN A 50 -7.47 4.94 -9.08
CA GLN A 50 -8.17 3.71 -9.43
C GLN A 50 -8.39 3.62 -10.93
N GLU A 51 -8.84 4.71 -11.53
CA GLU A 51 -9.13 4.77 -12.96
C GLU A 51 -7.86 4.75 -13.81
N ALA A 52 -6.84 5.50 -13.41
CA ALA A 52 -5.62 5.63 -14.21
C ALA A 52 -4.69 4.42 -14.09
N LEU A 53 -4.57 3.82 -12.91
CA LEU A 53 -3.58 2.81 -12.62
C LEU A 53 -4.15 1.47 -12.15
N GLY A 54 -5.43 1.39 -11.87
CA GLY A 54 -6.03 0.21 -11.29
C GLY A 54 -5.69 0.02 -9.82
N GLU A 55 -5.14 1.04 -9.15
CA GLU A 55 -4.84 0.98 -7.72
C GLU A 55 -6.11 0.80 -6.91
N VAL A 56 -6.04 -0.02 -5.87
CA VAL A 56 -7.10 -0.08 -4.86
C VAL A 56 -6.59 0.42 -3.50
N TRP A 57 -5.29 0.29 -3.23
CA TRP A 57 -4.64 0.83 -2.04
C TRP A 57 -3.44 1.68 -2.44
N HIS A 58 -3.25 2.78 -1.72
CA HIS A 58 -2.10 3.66 -1.89
C HIS A 58 -1.32 3.70 -0.58
N ALA A 59 -0.04 3.37 -0.64
CA ALA A 59 0.82 3.30 0.53
C ALA A 59 1.87 4.41 0.51
N LEU A 60 2.06 5.05 1.67
CA LEU A 60 3.15 5.99 1.90
C LEU A 60 4.11 5.35 2.89
N LEU A 61 5.38 5.27 2.52
CA LEU A 61 6.41 4.65 3.34
C LEU A 61 7.52 5.63 3.62
N VAL A 62 7.97 5.67 4.87
CA VAL A 62 9.14 6.47 5.27
C VAL A 62 10.22 5.49 5.74
N CYS A 63 11.35 5.48 5.05
CA CYS A 63 12.46 4.60 5.39
C CYS A 63 13.04 4.96 6.75
N GLY A 64 13.24 3.96 7.61
CA GLY A 64 13.85 4.13 8.92
C GLY A 64 15.38 4.25 8.88
N VAL A 65 15.99 3.97 7.75
CA VAL A 65 17.45 4.00 7.58
C VAL A 65 17.91 5.30 6.94
N CYS A 66 17.36 5.64 5.77
CA CYS A 66 17.80 6.84 5.05
C CYS A 66 16.80 8.01 5.09
N GLY A 67 15.60 7.79 5.65
CA GLY A 67 14.59 8.83 5.78
C GLY A 67 13.83 9.15 4.50
N THR A 68 14.10 8.44 3.41
CA THR A 68 13.41 8.66 2.12
C THR A 68 11.94 8.33 2.24
N THR A 69 11.10 9.20 1.70
CA THR A 69 9.67 8.97 1.57
C THR A 69 9.38 8.43 0.17
N GLN A 70 8.58 7.37 0.09
CA GLN A 70 8.17 6.82 -1.20
C GLN A 70 6.70 6.42 -1.15
N GLU A 71 6.10 6.28 -2.32
CA GLU A 71 4.70 5.90 -2.46
C GLU A 71 4.58 4.67 -3.35
N LEU A 72 3.62 3.81 -3.02
CA LEU A 72 3.32 2.61 -3.80
C LEU A 72 1.82 2.58 -4.07
N GLY A 73 1.46 2.15 -5.27
CA GLY A 73 0.09 1.82 -5.61
C GLY A 73 -0.06 0.32 -5.72
N ILE A 74 -1.09 -0.24 -5.10
CA ILE A 74 -1.34 -1.68 -5.06
C ILE A 74 -2.71 -1.95 -5.67
N ASP A 75 -2.77 -2.88 -6.63
CA ASP A 75 -4.00 -3.21 -7.32
C ASP A 75 -4.84 -4.28 -6.61
N ALA A 76 -5.95 -4.67 -7.22
CA ALA A 76 -6.87 -5.65 -6.65
C ALA A 76 -6.26 -7.05 -6.47
N ASP A 77 -5.23 -7.36 -7.24
CA ASP A 77 -4.54 -8.66 -7.18
C ASP A 77 -3.37 -8.64 -6.20
N GLY A 78 -3.06 -7.50 -5.63
CA GLY A 78 -1.94 -7.34 -4.72
C GLY A 78 -0.62 -7.01 -5.39
N ASP A 79 -0.65 -6.64 -6.66
CA ASP A 79 0.56 -6.24 -7.40
C ASP A 79 0.83 -4.76 -7.21
N VAL A 80 2.12 -4.41 -7.18
CA VAL A 80 2.54 -3.01 -7.13
C VAL A 80 2.50 -2.46 -8.56
N VAL A 81 1.58 -1.52 -8.79
CA VAL A 81 1.36 -0.91 -10.12
C VAL A 81 1.93 0.49 -10.23
N TYR A 82 2.39 1.04 -9.12
CA TYR A 82 3.02 2.36 -9.08
C TYR A 82 4.09 2.38 -7.99
N SER A 83 5.22 3.01 -8.30
CA SER A 83 6.33 3.16 -7.35
C SER A 83 6.97 4.53 -7.59
N GLY A 84 6.94 5.37 -6.57
CA GLY A 84 7.48 6.72 -6.73
C GLY A 84 8.02 7.40 -5.49
#